data_c239560a49396701d98ca09e432bf710
#
_entry.id   c239560a49396701d98ca09e432bf710
#
_cell.length_a   1.000
_cell.length_b   1.000
_cell.length_c   1.000
_cell.angle_alpha   90.00
_cell.angle_beta   90.00
_cell.angle_gamma   90.00
#
_symmetry.space_group_name_H-M   'P 1'
#
loop_
_entity.id
_entity.type
_entity.pdbx_description
1 polymer ?
#
loop_
_entity_poly.entity_id
_entity_poly.type
_entity_poly.pdbx_seq_one_letter_code
_entity_poly.pdbx_strand_id
1 'polypeptide(L)'
;LITHPRFERADYTTRFIDTTPELFRFPRKRDRATRMLTWLAETIVNGNPDAKSRPRPARIGLARLPKVALRSAPPAGTKQKLDELGPEKFAQWMLAEKRVLLTDTTMRDAHQSLLATRMRTIDMAAIAPYYAQLLPQLFSVECWGGATFDVAMRFLKEDPWERLAQFREGMPNLLLQM
;
A
#
# COMPACT_ATOMS: atom_id res chain seq x y z
N LEU A 1 9.93 -10.67 25.38
CA LEU A 1 11.35 -10.31 25.46
C LEU A 1 11.52 -8.94 26.12
N ILE A 2 11.02 -7.85 25.49
CA ILE A 2 11.25 -6.44 25.92
C ILE A 2 10.73 -6.12 27.33
N THR A 3 9.75 -6.83 27.83
CA THR A 3 9.19 -6.67 29.18
C THR A 3 9.80 -7.59 30.22
N HIS A 4 10.83 -8.34 29.85
CA HIS A 4 11.50 -9.24 30.78
C HIS A 4 12.46 -8.44 31.69
N PRO A 5 12.43 -8.62 33.03
CA PRO A 5 13.20 -7.79 33.97
C PRO A 5 14.71 -7.77 33.72
N ARG A 6 15.28 -8.87 33.26
CA ARG A 6 16.70 -8.90 32.89
C ARG A 6 16.96 -8.10 31.61
N PHE A 7 16.03 -8.11 30.68
CA PHE A 7 16.15 -7.34 29.45
C PHE A 7 16.06 -5.83 29.73
N GLU A 8 15.09 -5.43 30.55
CA GLU A 8 14.90 -4.01 30.96
C GLU A 8 16.13 -3.45 31.70
N ARG A 9 16.83 -4.27 32.49
CA ARG A 9 18.04 -3.88 33.22
C ARG A 9 19.32 -4.04 32.40
N ALA A 10 19.23 -4.42 31.12
CA ALA A 10 20.38 -4.76 30.27
C ALA A 10 21.32 -5.84 30.84
N ASP A 11 20.82 -6.72 31.72
CA ASP A 11 21.51 -7.85 32.32
C ASP A 11 21.31 -9.12 31.48
N TYR A 12 21.86 -9.13 30.28
CA TYR A 12 21.74 -10.28 29.36
C TYR A 12 22.97 -10.43 28.46
N THR A 13 23.16 -11.64 27.99
CA THR A 13 24.20 -12.02 27.03
C THR A 13 23.56 -12.54 25.75
N THR A 14 24.35 -12.86 24.73
CA THR A 14 23.88 -13.48 23.48
C THR A 14 23.14 -14.80 23.71
N ARG A 15 23.35 -15.47 24.86
CA ARG A 15 22.66 -16.71 25.25
C ARG A 15 21.36 -16.48 26.01
N PHE A 16 20.92 -15.24 26.18
CA PHE A 16 19.73 -14.91 26.98
C PHE A 16 18.48 -15.67 26.50
N ILE A 17 18.27 -15.74 25.20
CA ILE A 17 17.11 -16.43 24.63
C ILE A 17 17.18 -17.93 24.94
N ASP A 18 18.34 -18.56 24.76
CA ASP A 18 18.53 -20.00 24.96
C ASP A 18 18.41 -20.42 26.45
N THR A 19 18.78 -19.51 27.36
CA THR A 19 18.80 -19.79 28.80
C THR A 19 17.57 -19.28 29.55
N THR A 20 16.53 -18.79 28.84
CA THR A 20 15.33 -18.22 29.44
C THR A 20 14.06 -18.90 28.86
N PRO A 21 13.76 -20.16 29.29
CA PRO A 21 12.66 -20.93 28.73
C PRO A 21 11.28 -20.27 28.85
N GLU A 22 11.09 -19.37 29.83
CA GLU A 22 9.85 -18.62 30.02
C GLU A 22 9.54 -17.68 28.86
N LEU A 23 10.51 -17.28 28.05
CA LEU A 23 10.30 -16.48 26.85
C LEU A 23 9.48 -17.23 25.77
N PHE A 24 9.46 -18.56 25.83
CA PHE A 24 8.72 -19.41 24.89
C PHE A 24 7.33 -19.79 25.39
N ARG A 25 6.94 -19.35 26.59
CA ARG A 25 5.59 -19.53 27.11
C ARG A 25 4.69 -18.43 26.57
N PHE A 26 4.04 -18.69 25.45
CA PHE A 26 3.10 -17.75 24.85
C PHE A 26 1.70 -17.94 25.46
N PRO A 27 1.10 -16.87 26.01
CA PRO A 27 -0.32 -16.95 26.38
C PRO A 27 -1.14 -17.24 25.12
N ARG A 28 -2.14 -18.11 25.24
CA ARG A 28 -3.08 -18.36 24.15
C ARG A 28 -3.69 -17.02 23.71
N LYS A 29 -3.31 -16.55 22.51
CA LYS A 29 -3.92 -15.35 21.93
C LYS A 29 -5.36 -15.69 21.55
N ARG A 30 -6.31 -14.87 21.99
CA ARG A 30 -7.66 -14.92 21.44
C ARG A 30 -7.57 -14.78 19.92
N ASP A 31 -8.40 -15.54 19.20
CA ASP A 31 -8.43 -15.42 17.75
C ASP A 31 -8.86 -14.02 17.31
N ARG A 32 -8.62 -13.69 16.05
CA ARG A 32 -8.93 -12.36 15.51
C ARG A 32 -10.41 -12.02 15.59
N ALA A 33 -11.28 -13.02 15.36
CA ALA A 33 -12.72 -12.82 15.37
C ALA A 33 -13.21 -12.45 16.79
N THR A 34 -12.78 -13.18 17.82
CA THR A 34 -13.11 -12.89 19.21
C THR A 34 -12.61 -11.50 19.63
N ARG A 35 -11.41 -11.11 19.23
CA ARG A 35 -10.86 -9.78 19.54
C ARG A 35 -11.65 -8.67 18.84
N MET A 36 -12.01 -8.86 17.59
CA MET A 36 -12.82 -7.90 16.83
C MET A 36 -14.22 -7.76 17.42
N LEU A 37 -14.88 -8.87 17.75
CA LEU A 37 -16.21 -8.86 18.38
C LEU A 37 -16.19 -8.18 19.75
N THR A 38 -15.16 -8.45 20.56
CA THR A 38 -14.97 -7.76 21.85
C THR A 38 -14.84 -6.26 21.66
N TRP A 39 -13.97 -5.83 20.74
CA TRP A 39 -13.77 -4.40 20.45
C TRP A 39 -15.03 -3.73 19.89
N LEU A 40 -15.75 -4.40 19.00
CA LEU A 40 -17.03 -3.89 18.47
C LEU A 40 -18.06 -3.75 19.59
N ALA A 41 -18.21 -4.77 20.45
CA ALA A 41 -19.13 -4.72 21.57
C ALA A 41 -18.80 -3.58 22.54
N GLU A 42 -17.54 -3.43 22.92
CA GLU A 42 -17.06 -2.35 23.76
C GLU A 42 -17.30 -0.98 23.11
N THR A 43 -17.05 -0.85 21.82
CA THR A 43 -17.26 0.42 21.08
C THR A 43 -18.73 0.77 20.96
N ILE A 44 -19.61 -0.22 20.74
CA ILE A 44 -21.06 0.00 20.64
C ILE A 44 -21.64 0.41 22.01
N VAL A 45 -21.23 -0.27 23.07
CA VAL A 45 -21.79 -0.03 24.42
C VAL A 45 -21.19 1.22 25.07
N ASN A 46 -19.88 1.36 25.03
CA ASN A 46 -19.15 2.40 25.77
C ASN A 46 -18.76 3.60 24.89
N GLY A 47 -18.94 3.49 23.58
CA GLY A 47 -18.42 4.44 22.58
C GLY A 47 -16.90 4.32 22.40
N ASN A 48 -16.39 4.96 21.37
CA ASN A 48 -14.94 5.04 21.15
C ASN A 48 -14.37 6.21 21.97
N PRO A 49 -13.46 5.97 22.94
CA PRO A 49 -12.85 7.03 23.76
C PRO A 49 -12.18 8.12 22.92
N ASP A 50 -11.49 7.73 21.84
CA ASP A 50 -10.75 8.64 20.96
C ASP A 50 -11.67 9.53 20.10
N ALA A 51 -12.93 9.16 19.97
CA ALA A 51 -13.92 9.90 19.19
C ALA A 51 -14.88 10.74 20.05
N LYS A 52 -14.92 10.51 21.37
CA LYS A 52 -15.90 11.20 22.27
C LYS A 52 -15.78 12.72 22.24
N SER A 53 -14.58 13.24 22.09
CA SER A 53 -14.31 14.70 22.05
C SER A 53 -14.38 15.30 20.65
N ARG A 54 -14.54 14.48 19.61
CA ARG A 54 -14.56 14.99 18.23
C ARG A 54 -15.98 15.38 17.82
N PRO A 55 -16.19 16.59 17.26
CA PRO A 55 -17.49 16.96 16.74
C PRO A 55 -17.86 15.98 15.61
N ARG A 56 -19.06 15.42 15.68
CA ARG A 56 -19.57 14.59 14.58
C ARG A 56 -19.81 15.49 13.38
N PRO A 57 -19.28 15.15 12.20
CA PRO A 57 -19.59 15.91 11.00
C PRO A 57 -21.10 15.83 10.74
N ALA A 58 -21.70 16.98 10.46
CA ALA A 58 -23.14 17.07 10.18
C ALA A 58 -23.56 16.21 8.97
N ARG A 59 -22.60 15.92 8.09
CA ARG A 59 -22.79 15.07 6.91
C ARG A 59 -21.48 14.38 6.57
N ILE A 60 -21.52 13.05 6.40
CA ILE A 60 -20.39 12.32 5.81
C ILE A 60 -20.52 12.48 4.30
N GLY A 61 -19.59 13.24 3.71
CA GLY A 61 -19.50 13.35 2.26
C GLY A 61 -19.08 12.01 1.65
N LEU A 62 -19.86 11.51 0.71
CA LEU A 62 -19.43 10.38 -0.11
C LEU A 62 -18.35 10.84 -1.08
N ALA A 63 -17.31 10.02 -1.25
CA ALA A 63 -16.30 10.26 -2.26
C ALA A 63 -16.97 10.36 -3.65
N ARG A 64 -16.64 11.42 -4.39
CA ARG A 64 -17.14 11.60 -5.77
C ARG A 64 -16.01 11.21 -6.72
N LEU A 65 -16.23 10.15 -7.48
CA LEU A 65 -15.34 9.82 -8.57
C LEU A 65 -15.50 10.85 -9.71
N PRO A 66 -14.42 11.30 -10.31
CA PRO A 66 -14.49 12.20 -11.47
C PRO A 66 -15.16 11.48 -12.63
N LYS A 67 -15.93 12.22 -13.43
CA LYS A 67 -16.51 11.69 -14.67
C LYS A 67 -15.42 11.64 -15.73
N VAL A 68 -15.06 10.45 -16.18
CA VAL A 68 -13.99 10.21 -17.14
C VAL A 68 -14.50 9.29 -18.25
N ALA A 69 -14.08 9.56 -19.46
CA ALA A 69 -14.39 8.70 -20.62
C ALA A 69 -13.45 7.49 -20.65
N LEU A 70 -13.65 6.53 -19.75
CA LEU A 70 -12.77 5.37 -19.58
C LEU A 70 -12.67 4.45 -20.82
N ARG A 71 -13.58 4.63 -21.78
CA ARG A 71 -13.56 3.86 -23.06
C ARG A 71 -12.73 4.51 -24.15
N SER A 72 -12.32 5.77 -23.97
CA SER A 72 -11.42 6.44 -24.92
C SER A 72 -9.97 6.06 -24.64
N ALA A 73 -9.15 6.11 -25.67
CA ALA A 73 -7.71 5.94 -25.50
C ALA A 73 -7.19 7.01 -24.50
N PRO A 74 -6.33 6.64 -23.56
CA PRO A 74 -5.75 7.62 -22.64
C PRO A 74 -4.78 8.56 -23.39
N PRO A 75 -4.59 9.79 -22.89
CA PRO A 75 -3.58 10.70 -23.43
C PRO A 75 -2.19 10.07 -23.37
N ALA A 76 -1.31 10.49 -24.30
CA ALA A 76 0.08 10.05 -24.29
C ALA A 76 0.77 10.42 -22.97
N GLY A 77 1.52 9.48 -22.42
CA GLY A 77 2.24 9.62 -21.16
C GLY A 77 3.71 9.26 -21.27
N THR A 78 4.34 9.02 -20.14
CA THR A 78 5.78 8.73 -20.05
C THR A 78 6.18 7.41 -20.72
N LYS A 79 5.25 6.44 -20.83
CA LYS A 79 5.52 5.18 -21.54
C LYS A 79 5.75 5.42 -23.02
N GLN A 80 4.88 6.18 -23.69
CA GLN A 80 5.06 6.52 -25.10
C GLN A 80 6.36 7.30 -25.32
N LYS A 81 6.69 8.23 -24.42
CA LYS A 81 7.96 8.95 -24.50
C LYS A 81 9.18 8.02 -24.43
N LEU A 82 9.13 7.02 -23.55
CA LEU A 82 10.19 6.00 -23.49
C LEU A 82 10.26 5.20 -24.79
N ASP A 83 9.12 4.82 -25.35
CA ASP A 83 9.06 4.04 -26.60
C ASP A 83 9.60 4.82 -27.80
N GLU A 84 9.31 6.13 -27.86
CA GLU A 84 9.79 7.02 -28.92
C GLU A 84 11.30 7.31 -28.84
N LEU A 85 11.79 7.58 -27.64
CA LEU A 85 13.19 7.99 -27.43
C LEU A 85 14.15 6.81 -27.31
N GLY A 86 13.65 5.67 -26.86
CA GLY A 86 14.48 4.57 -26.40
C GLY A 86 15.16 4.84 -25.05
N PRO A 87 15.72 3.83 -24.39
CA PRO A 87 16.17 3.94 -23.00
C PRO A 87 17.28 4.98 -22.79
N GLU A 88 18.24 5.06 -23.68
CA GLU A 88 19.39 5.98 -23.52
C GLU A 88 18.97 7.46 -23.63
N LYS A 89 18.22 7.81 -24.67
CA LYS A 89 17.74 9.19 -24.84
C LYS A 89 16.69 9.55 -23.78
N PHE A 90 15.90 8.59 -23.33
CA PHE A 90 14.96 8.79 -22.26
C PHE A 90 15.68 9.12 -20.94
N ALA A 91 16.78 8.42 -20.63
CA ALA A 91 17.60 8.73 -19.47
C ALA A 91 18.24 10.12 -19.56
N GLN A 92 18.73 10.51 -20.74
CA GLN A 92 19.26 11.86 -20.99
C GLN A 92 18.16 12.93 -20.81
N TRP A 93 16.96 12.68 -21.34
CA TRP A 93 15.82 13.58 -21.15
C TRP A 93 15.49 13.73 -19.67
N MET A 94 15.45 12.63 -18.92
CA MET A 94 15.16 12.66 -17.49
C MET A 94 16.18 13.50 -16.70
N LEU A 95 17.47 13.39 -17.04
CA LEU A 95 18.54 14.19 -16.42
C LEU A 95 18.47 15.68 -16.81
N ALA A 96 18.00 15.98 -18.00
CA ALA A 96 17.85 17.35 -18.49
C ALA A 96 16.55 18.04 -18.04
N GLU A 97 15.57 17.28 -17.56
CA GLU A 97 14.28 17.81 -17.14
C GLU A 97 14.45 18.68 -15.87
N LYS A 98 13.91 19.89 -15.92
CA LYS A 98 14.01 20.85 -14.80
C LYS A 98 12.78 20.82 -13.89
N ARG A 99 11.68 20.26 -14.37
CA ARG A 99 10.48 20.10 -13.56
C ARG A 99 10.65 18.91 -12.62
N VAL A 100 10.03 18.99 -11.46
CA VAL A 100 9.94 17.84 -10.54
C VAL A 100 9.14 16.74 -11.22
N LEU A 101 9.74 15.58 -11.33
CA LEU A 101 9.09 14.37 -11.84
C LEU A 101 8.47 13.63 -10.65
N LEU A 102 7.18 13.31 -10.75
CA LEU A 102 6.43 12.71 -9.66
C LEU A 102 6.18 11.23 -9.93
N THR A 103 6.53 10.42 -8.96
CA THR A 103 6.14 9.00 -8.90
C THR A 103 5.04 8.83 -7.87
N ASP A 104 3.94 8.19 -8.27
CA ASP A 104 2.88 7.80 -7.32
C ASP A 104 3.18 6.41 -6.73
N THR A 105 3.10 6.28 -5.41
CA THR A 105 3.41 5.05 -4.68
C THR A 105 2.17 4.36 -4.10
N THR A 106 0.99 4.85 -4.41
CA THR A 106 -0.28 4.38 -3.83
C THR A 106 -0.48 2.87 -4.03
N MET A 107 -0.12 2.36 -5.21
CA MET A 107 -0.35 0.96 -5.58
C MET A 107 0.69 -0.01 -5.00
N ARG A 108 1.75 0.47 -4.36
CA ARG A 108 2.76 -0.38 -3.71
C ARG A 108 3.04 0.09 -2.29
N ASP A 109 3.93 1.07 -2.10
CA ASP A 109 4.48 1.37 -0.78
C ASP A 109 3.47 2.06 0.13
N ALA A 110 2.70 2.98 -0.37
CA ALA A 110 1.80 3.78 0.46
C ALA A 110 0.77 2.91 1.20
N HIS A 111 0.11 1.97 0.52
CA HIS A 111 -0.86 1.11 1.20
C HIS A 111 -0.21 0.04 2.09
N GLN A 112 0.98 -0.41 1.76
CA GLN A 112 1.70 -1.41 2.54
C GLN A 112 2.31 -0.83 3.81
N SER A 113 2.93 0.34 3.70
CA SER A 113 3.71 0.94 4.77
C SER A 113 2.92 1.93 5.62
N LEU A 114 2.06 2.75 5.00
CA LEU A 114 1.37 3.83 5.69
C LEU A 114 -0.01 3.43 6.20
N LEU A 115 -0.79 2.70 5.42
CA LEU A 115 -2.17 2.36 5.79
C LEU A 115 -2.25 1.09 6.63
N ALA A 116 -1.18 0.32 6.76
CA ALA A 116 -1.16 -1.00 7.38
C ALA A 116 -2.27 -1.95 6.84
N THR A 117 -2.91 -1.56 5.76
CA THR A 117 -3.91 -2.32 5.03
C THR A 117 -3.33 -2.79 3.70
N ARG A 118 -3.78 -3.95 3.27
CA ARG A 118 -3.31 -4.54 2.03
C ARG A 118 -4.45 -4.46 1.02
N MET A 119 -4.33 -3.53 0.10
CA MET A 119 -5.29 -3.40 -0.99
C MET A 119 -5.20 -4.62 -1.90
N ARG A 120 -6.35 -5.11 -2.32
CA ARG A 120 -6.44 -6.23 -3.25
C ARG A 120 -6.23 -5.75 -4.69
N THR A 121 -5.81 -6.65 -5.55
CA THR A 121 -5.62 -6.34 -6.97
C THR A 121 -6.88 -5.76 -7.61
N ILE A 122 -8.05 -6.31 -7.30
CA ILE A 122 -9.34 -5.82 -7.82
C ILE A 122 -9.59 -4.35 -7.47
N ASP A 123 -9.23 -3.93 -6.26
CA ASP A 123 -9.45 -2.56 -5.80
C ASP A 123 -8.53 -1.58 -6.54
N MET A 124 -7.28 -1.96 -6.77
CA MET A 124 -6.30 -1.15 -7.49
C MET A 124 -6.53 -1.14 -9.00
N ALA A 125 -6.86 -2.29 -9.58
CA ALA A 125 -7.18 -2.40 -11.00
C ALA A 125 -8.42 -1.57 -11.38
N ALA A 126 -9.40 -1.44 -10.47
CA ALA A 126 -10.58 -0.62 -10.71
C ALA A 126 -10.27 0.87 -10.90
N ILE A 127 -9.20 1.38 -10.27
CA ILE A 127 -8.80 2.80 -10.39
C ILE A 127 -7.68 3.03 -11.43
N ALA A 128 -7.00 1.99 -11.89
CA ALA A 128 -5.90 2.11 -12.84
C ALA A 128 -6.28 2.87 -14.13
N PRO A 129 -7.45 2.65 -14.76
CA PRO A 129 -7.86 3.43 -15.93
C PRO A 129 -8.06 4.94 -15.66
N TYR A 130 -8.41 5.30 -14.42
CA TYR A 130 -8.50 6.71 -14.03
C TYR A 130 -7.12 7.37 -13.95
N TYR A 131 -6.10 6.63 -13.49
CA TYR A 131 -4.71 7.10 -13.53
C TYR A 131 -4.27 7.36 -14.97
N ALA A 132 -4.54 6.43 -15.87
CA ALA A 132 -4.21 6.57 -17.28
C ALA A 132 -4.84 7.82 -17.91
N GLN A 133 -6.10 8.10 -17.58
CA GLN A 133 -6.85 9.22 -18.19
C GLN A 133 -6.54 10.57 -17.53
N LEU A 134 -6.41 10.61 -16.21
CA LEU A 134 -6.35 11.86 -15.46
C LEU A 134 -4.93 12.30 -15.10
N LEU A 135 -3.98 11.37 -15.07
CA LEU A 135 -2.62 11.62 -14.59
C LEU A 135 -1.53 11.25 -15.62
N PRO A 136 -1.70 11.58 -16.91
CA PRO A 136 -0.71 11.24 -17.95
C PRO A 136 0.65 11.93 -17.73
N GLN A 137 0.68 12.98 -16.90
CA GLN A 137 1.88 13.74 -16.54
C GLN A 137 2.72 13.08 -15.44
N LEU A 138 2.24 12.03 -14.79
CA LEU A 138 3.08 11.30 -13.84
C LEU A 138 4.31 10.72 -14.53
N PHE A 139 5.43 10.79 -13.83
CA PHE A 139 6.65 10.15 -14.30
C PHE A 139 6.50 8.63 -14.29
N SER A 140 6.04 8.08 -13.16
CA SER A 140 5.80 6.64 -13.03
C SER A 140 4.77 6.35 -11.94
N VAL A 141 4.27 5.12 -11.94
CA VAL A 141 3.47 4.54 -10.86
C VAL A 141 4.24 3.38 -10.28
N GLU A 142 4.57 3.43 -9.01
CA GLU A 142 5.18 2.33 -8.29
C GLU A 142 4.12 1.26 -8.01
N CYS A 143 4.29 0.08 -8.54
CA CYS A 143 3.28 -0.98 -8.47
C CYS A 143 3.82 -2.35 -8.10
N TRP A 144 5.14 -2.48 -7.97
CA TRP A 144 5.80 -3.75 -7.72
C TRP A 144 7.05 -3.59 -6.85
N GLY A 145 7.43 -4.68 -6.19
CA GLY A 145 8.65 -4.79 -5.38
C GLY A 145 8.65 -6.11 -4.61
N GLY A 146 9.72 -6.45 -3.94
CA GLY A 146 9.82 -7.69 -3.16
C GLY A 146 8.73 -7.83 -2.10
N ALA A 147 8.37 -6.74 -1.44
CA ALA A 147 7.28 -6.74 -0.47
C ALA A 147 5.90 -6.97 -1.11
N THR A 148 5.68 -6.51 -2.34
CA THR A 148 4.45 -6.78 -3.09
C THR A 148 4.28 -8.27 -3.37
N PHE A 149 5.37 -8.92 -3.77
CA PHE A 149 5.38 -10.35 -4.02
C PHE A 149 4.97 -11.13 -2.77
N ASP A 150 5.61 -10.85 -1.65
CA ASP A 150 5.31 -11.49 -0.36
C ASP A 150 3.86 -11.22 0.10
N VAL A 151 3.41 -9.97 0.01
CA VAL A 151 2.04 -9.59 0.42
C VAL A 151 0.99 -10.26 -0.46
N ALA A 152 1.15 -10.27 -1.77
CA ALA A 152 0.20 -10.89 -2.69
C ALA A 152 0.05 -12.39 -2.41
N MET A 153 1.15 -13.12 -2.35
CA MET A 153 1.13 -14.57 -2.16
C MET A 153 0.74 -14.98 -0.75
N ARG A 154 1.36 -14.37 0.27
CA ARG A 154 1.20 -14.79 1.66
C ARG A 154 -0.12 -14.36 2.27
N PHE A 155 -0.52 -13.14 2.06
CA PHE A 155 -1.66 -12.55 2.76
C PHE A 155 -2.92 -12.48 1.91
N LEU A 156 -2.80 -12.13 0.64
CA LEU A 156 -3.97 -11.91 -0.23
C LEU A 156 -4.36 -13.17 -1.02
N LYS A 157 -3.42 -14.11 -1.20
CA LYS A 157 -3.59 -15.30 -2.04
C LYS A 157 -3.86 -14.94 -3.50
N GLU A 158 -3.17 -13.90 -3.97
CA GLU A 158 -3.24 -13.39 -5.33
C GLU A 158 -1.90 -13.62 -6.06
N ASP A 159 -1.97 -13.77 -7.38
CA ASP A 159 -0.79 -13.84 -8.23
C ASP A 159 -0.22 -12.42 -8.46
N PRO A 160 1.01 -12.16 -8.02
CA PRO A 160 1.62 -10.86 -8.18
C PRO A 160 1.94 -10.51 -9.65
N TRP A 161 2.21 -11.49 -10.50
CA TRP A 161 2.49 -11.27 -11.92
C TRP A 161 1.23 -10.90 -12.69
N GLU A 162 0.12 -11.57 -12.38
CA GLU A 162 -1.17 -11.20 -12.93
C GLU A 162 -1.58 -9.78 -12.54
N ARG A 163 -1.31 -9.38 -11.29
CA ARG A 163 -1.50 -8.00 -10.84
C ARG A 163 -0.73 -7.01 -11.72
N LEU A 164 0.54 -7.29 -11.99
CA LEU A 164 1.36 -6.42 -12.83
C LEU A 164 0.81 -6.32 -14.26
N ALA A 165 0.35 -7.44 -14.82
CA ALA A 165 -0.30 -7.47 -16.14
C ALA A 165 -1.56 -6.62 -16.18
N GLN A 166 -2.43 -6.73 -15.17
CA GLN A 166 -3.65 -5.91 -15.05
C GLN A 166 -3.33 -4.42 -14.92
N PHE A 167 -2.28 -4.05 -14.20
CA PHE A 167 -1.83 -2.67 -14.13
C PHE A 167 -1.35 -2.15 -15.47
N ARG A 168 -0.60 -2.96 -16.22
CA ARG A 168 -0.15 -2.60 -17.57
C ARG A 168 -1.32 -2.42 -18.53
N GLU A 169 -2.32 -3.27 -18.44
CA GLU A 169 -3.56 -3.13 -19.22
C GLU A 169 -4.33 -1.85 -18.85
N GLY A 170 -4.50 -1.60 -17.55
CA GLY A 170 -5.22 -0.42 -17.05
C GLY A 170 -4.50 0.90 -17.25
N MET A 171 -3.15 0.90 -17.33
CA MET A 171 -2.30 2.08 -17.47
C MET A 171 -1.29 1.92 -18.62
N PRO A 172 -1.75 1.84 -19.90
CA PRO A 172 -0.87 1.59 -21.03
C PRO A 172 0.08 2.74 -21.37
N ASN A 173 -0.21 3.94 -20.87
CA ASN A 173 0.50 5.18 -21.15
C ASN A 173 1.49 5.60 -20.04
N LEU A 174 1.48 4.94 -18.89
CA LEU A 174 2.34 5.30 -17.76
C LEU A 174 3.50 4.31 -17.59
N LEU A 175 4.63 4.79 -17.09
CA LEU A 175 5.71 3.92 -16.65
C LEU A 175 5.29 3.22 -15.36
N LEU A 176 5.48 1.91 -15.31
CA LEU A 176 5.33 1.11 -14.12
C LEU A 176 6.72 0.89 -13.51
N GLN A 177 6.87 1.27 -12.25
CA GLN A 177 8.13 1.19 -11.52
C GLN A 177 8.10 0.01 -10.55
N MET A 178 9.25 -0.67 -10.47
CA MET A 178 9.52 -1.69 -9.48
C MET A 178 10.48 -1.18 -8.42
#